data_778e1bfc0539777321d9e673c72bc680
#
_entry.id   778e1bfc0539777321d9e673c72bc680
#
_cell.length_a   1.000
_cell.length_b   1.000
_cell.length_c   1.000
_cell.angle_alpha   90.00
_cell.angle_beta   90.00
_cell.angle_gamma   90.00
#
_symmetry.space_group_name_H-M   'P 1'
#
loop_
_entity.id
_entity.type
_entity.pdbx_description
1 polymer ?
#
loop_
_entity_poly.entity_id
_entity_poly.type
_entity_poly.pdbx_seq_one_letter_code
_entity_poly.pdbx_strand_id
1 'polypeptide(L)'
;MPYNKKKRKMIDLSYRDIFGNLRDRQETANSYVISKPGNYCFPLIYGCGIKDSKDNSESYTNQGGKKQASFYDYQDKIIKNPEINYHSSCVEFIVTDSSKNLIQDLKVVNDYIQFSVIHIPEVGGNFVIGLKDRNKKIIWSWHIWLWKEKLENIDIGKHKLLNTNLASKYDSSGKLCNWFYQWGRKDPLCYLDRMINIKEYAESIGQSIQNPNTFFTTDTAYNNNWVKKKFFYNYWNARCYEECVEESTVDKTIYDPCPPGYTVPGDGAFYELSEDKWDDKRKGWLFKENIFLPASGARYFGDGILKNVNFGYYWSANVYDKYSARLAGFDSNDVGLENGIRSYGFSIRPCVAE
;
A
#
# COMPACT_ATOMS: atom_id res chain seq x y z
N MET A 1 36.94 23.68 -17.62
CA MET A 1 36.91 23.47 -16.17
C MET A 1 36.15 22.15 -15.90
N PRO A 2 36.70 21.16 -15.24
CA PRO A 2 35.97 19.92 -14.97
C PRO A 2 34.89 20.20 -13.94
N TYR A 3 33.67 19.92 -14.30
CA TYR A 3 32.49 19.96 -13.45
C TYR A 3 32.67 18.91 -12.31
N ASN A 4 33.03 19.39 -11.14
CA ASN A 4 33.15 18.57 -9.96
C ASN A 4 31.74 18.11 -9.55
N LYS A 5 31.23 17.00 -10.09
CA LYS A 5 30.02 16.33 -9.62
C LYS A 5 30.29 15.86 -8.19
N LYS A 6 30.03 16.72 -7.18
CA LYS A 6 29.91 16.24 -5.80
C LYS A 6 28.97 15.04 -5.84
N LYS A 7 29.49 13.83 -5.58
CA LYS A 7 28.65 12.63 -5.40
C LYS A 7 27.63 12.97 -4.31
N ARG A 8 26.38 13.22 -4.71
CA ARG A 8 25.30 13.42 -3.74
C ARG A 8 25.24 12.17 -2.87
N LYS A 9 25.22 12.36 -1.55
CA LYS A 9 25.14 11.28 -0.57
C LYS A 9 23.89 10.44 -0.86
N MET A 10 24.01 9.12 -0.88
CA MET A 10 22.89 8.19 -0.98
C MET A 10 22.07 8.24 0.31
N ILE A 11 20.77 8.34 0.18
CA ILE A 11 19.80 8.37 1.29
C ILE A 11 19.11 7.02 1.33
N ASP A 12 19.30 6.28 2.40
CA ASP A 12 18.60 5.02 2.64
C ASP A 12 17.22 5.30 3.20
N LEU A 13 16.17 4.93 2.44
CA LEU A 13 14.78 5.15 2.79
C LEU A 13 14.30 4.28 3.94
N SER A 14 14.95 3.13 4.19
CA SER A 14 14.64 2.28 5.35
C SER A 14 15.07 2.88 6.69
N TYR A 15 15.88 3.95 6.66
CA TYR A 15 16.25 4.78 7.82
C TYR A 15 15.54 6.15 7.80
N ARG A 16 14.44 6.27 7.07
CA ARG A 16 13.66 7.52 7.01
C ARG A 16 12.22 7.29 7.43
N ASP A 17 11.66 8.27 8.17
CA ASP A 17 10.21 8.37 8.31
C ASP A 17 9.58 9.00 7.05
N ILE A 18 8.25 9.06 7.00
CA ILE A 18 7.53 9.64 5.86
C ILE A 18 7.74 11.16 5.72
N PHE A 19 8.23 11.83 6.77
CA PHE A 19 8.55 13.26 6.77
C PHE A 19 9.98 13.51 6.26
N GLY A 20 10.75 12.44 6.00
CA GLY A 20 12.15 12.48 5.56
C GLY A 20 13.17 12.63 6.70
N ASN A 21 12.75 12.57 7.96
CA ASN A 21 13.67 12.60 9.10
C ASN A 21 14.44 11.29 9.22
N LEU A 22 15.68 11.39 9.73
CA LEU A 22 16.50 10.22 10.01
C LEU A 22 15.93 9.47 11.22
N ARG A 23 15.80 8.16 11.09
CA ARG A 23 15.51 7.23 12.17
C ARG A 23 16.80 6.60 12.67
N ASP A 24 16.88 6.32 13.97
CA ASP A 24 18.03 5.62 14.58
C ASP A 24 18.05 4.13 14.21
N ARG A 25 16.89 3.58 13.82
CA ARG A 25 16.73 2.16 13.51
C ARG A 25 16.12 1.97 12.13
N GLN A 26 16.54 0.88 11.49
CA GLN A 26 16.04 0.48 10.19
C GLN A 26 14.63 -0.09 10.29
N GLU A 27 13.77 0.33 9.34
CA GLU A 27 12.45 -0.23 9.15
C GLU A 27 12.14 -0.29 7.65
N THR A 28 11.84 -1.47 7.13
CA THR A 28 11.52 -1.68 5.73
C THR A 28 10.01 -1.67 5.47
N ALA A 29 9.60 -1.46 4.22
CA ALA A 29 8.19 -1.40 3.85
C ALA A 29 7.99 -1.66 2.34
N ASN A 30 6.73 -1.78 1.91
CA ASN A 30 6.37 -1.87 0.49
C ASN A 30 6.21 -0.50 -0.17
N SER A 31 6.09 0.58 0.59
CA SER A 31 6.00 1.94 0.07
C SER A 31 7.02 2.84 0.75
N TYR A 32 7.57 3.79 -0.03
CA TYR A 32 8.44 4.84 0.48
C TYR A 32 7.99 6.20 -0.05
N VAL A 33 7.97 7.20 0.85
CA VAL A 33 7.58 8.57 0.51
C VAL A 33 8.82 9.41 0.28
N ILE A 34 8.82 10.20 -0.78
CA ILE A 34 9.93 11.09 -1.12
C ILE A 34 9.39 12.50 -1.41
N SER A 35 9.86 13.48 -0.64
CA SER A 35 9.44 14.87 -0.73
C SER A 35 10.50 15.83 -1.28
N LYS A 36 11.72 15.34 -1.57
CA LYS A 36 12.84 16.16 -2.06
C LYS A 36 13.62 15.44 -3.15
N PRO A 37 14.21 16.16 -4.14
CA PRO A 37 15.15 15.58 -5.08
C PRO A 37 16.41 15.06 -4.37
N GLY A 38 16.93 13.90 -4.82
CA GLY A 38 18.10 13.27 -4.22
C GLY A 38 18.43 11.91 -4.81
N ASN A 39 19.48 11.27 -4.26
CA ASN A 39 19.83 9.90 -4.57
C ASN A 39 19.33 9.02 -3.42
N TYR A 40 18.59 7.98 -3.75
CA TYR A 40 17.89 7.15 -2.78
C TYR A 40 18.21 5.68 -2.97
N CYS A 41 18.12 4.94 -1.88
CA CYS A 41 18.20 3.48 -1.90
C CYS A 41 17.30 2.88 -0.81
N PHE A 42 17.02 1.59 -0.95
CA PHE A 42 16.42 0.75 0.10
C PHE A 42 16.81 -0.72 -0.15
N PRO A 43 16.86 -1.56 0.89
CA PRO A 43 17.32 -2.93 0.78
C PRO A 43 16.28 -3.84 0.11
N LEU A 44 16.74 -4.95 -0.47
CA LEU A 44 15.91 -6.00 -1.05
C LEU A 44 15.33 -6.90 0.06
N ILE A 45 14.35 -6.36 0.76
CA ILE A 45 13.65 -7.01 1.89
C ILE A 45 12.15 -7.10 1.56
N TYR A 46 11.51 -8.19 1.95
CA TYR A 46 10.07 -8.36 1.86
C TYR A 46 9.33 -7.41 2.82
N GLY A 47 8.60 -6.43 2.28
CA GLY A 47 7.77 -5.51 3.04
C GLY A 47 8.42 -5.01 4.33
N CYS A 48 7.74 -5.20 5.47
CA CYS A 48 8.24 -4.84 6.79
C CYS A 48 9.07 -5.96 7.46
N GLY A 49 9.78 -6.77 6.69
CA GLY A 49 10.62 -7.88 7.19
C GLY A 49 11.74 -7.46 8.12
N ILE A 50 12.14 -6.19 8.10
CA ILE A 50 13.03 -5.59 9.11
C ILE A 50 12.25 -4.51 9.88
N LYS A 51 12.26 -4.61 11.21
CA LYS A 51 11.73 -3.62 12.16
C LYS A 51 12.76 -3.42 13.28
N ASP A 52 12.99 -2.18 13.69
CA ASP A 52 13.98 -1.84 14.73
C ASP A 52 15.39 -2.39 14.47
N SER A 53 15.82 -2.42 13.20
CA SER A 53 17.09 -3.01 12.74
C SER A 53 17.25 -4.51 13.05
N LYS A 54 16.15 -5.22 13.20
CA LYS A 54 16.09 -6.66 13.46
C LYS A 54 15.16 -7.36 12.48
N ASP A 55 15.38 -8.64 12.28
CA ASP A 55 14.46 -9.52 11.60
C ASP A 55 13.08 -9.47 12.30
N ASN A 56 12.06 -9.07 11.55
CA ASN A 56 10.66 -9.01 11.98
C ASN A 56 9.92 -10.27 11.55
N SER A 57 10.38 -11.43 12.05
CA SER A 57 9.85 -12.73 11.65
C SER A 57 8.35 -12.88 11.89
N GLU A 58 7.78 -12.16 12.84
CA GLU A 58 6.33 -12.14 13.13
C GLU A 58 5.51 -11.59 11.94
N SER A 59 6.11 -10.75 11.12
CA SER A 59 5.44 -10.15 9.96
C SER A 59 5.23 -11.11 8.78
N TYR A 60 5.92 -12.26 8.75
CA TYR A 60 5.89 -13.21 7.65
C TYR A 60 5.85 -14.69 8.07
N THR A 61 5.88 -14.98 9.36
CA THR A 61 5.69 -16.35 9.87
C THR A 61 4.31 -16.52 10.47
N ASN A 62 3.81 -17.75 10.42
CA ASN A 62 2.55 -18.11 11.08
C ASN A 62 2.82 -18.29 12.58
N GLN A 63 2.25 -17.46 13.44
CA GLN A 63 2.43 -17.47 14.89
C GLN A 63 1.68 -18.58 15.63
N GLY A 64 1.15 -19.59 14.93
CA GLY A 64 0.69 -20.83 15.56
C GLY A 64 -0.80 -21.15 15.46
N GLY A 65 -1.55 -20.50 14.61
CA GLY A 65 -2.95 -20.85 14.35
C GLY A 65 -3.13 -21.74 13.11
N LYS A 66 -3.92 -22.81 13.22
CA LYS A 66 -4.27 -23.69 12.07
C LYS A 66 -4.98 -22.95 10.92
N LYS A 67 -5.47 -21.73 11.15
CA LYS A 67 -6.21 -20.89 10.19
C LYS A 67 -5.42 -19.66 9.72
N GLN A 68 -4.22 -19.43 10.25
CA GLN A 68 -3.31 -18.39 9.75
C GLN A 68 -2.54 -18.90 8.53
N ALA A 69 -2.36 -18.02 7.55
CA ALA A 69 -1.54 -18.33 6.39
C ALA A 69 -0.07 -18.21 6.69
N SER A 70 0.68 -19.04 6.03
CA SER A 70 2.05 -18.74 5.69
C SER A 70 2.07 -17.63 4.63
N PHE A 71 3.11 -16.82 4.61
CA PHE A 71 3.35 -15.83 3.58
C PHE A 71 4.18 -16.45 2.45
N TYR A 72 3.85 -16.11 1.21
CA TYR A 72 4.40 -16.76 0.02
C TYR A 72 5.16 -15.76 -0.83
N ASP A 73 6.21 -16.24 -1.49
CA ASP A 73 6.93 -15.50 -2.52
C ASP A 73 6.25 -15.62 -3.90
N TYR A 74 6.88 -15.05 -4.92
CA TYR A 74 6.40 -15.08 -6.31
C TYR A 74 6.32 -16.49 -6.94
N GLN A 75 6.93 -17.50 -6.31
CA GLN A 75 6.89 -18.93 -6.73
C GLN A 75 5.95 -19.77 -5.86
N ASP A 76 5.13 -19.13 -5.02
CA ASP A 76 4.28 -19.81 -4.02
C ASP A 76 5.08 -20.65 -2.99
N LYS A 77 6.33 -20.28 -2.73
CA LYS A 77 7.14 -20.84 -1.65
C LYS A 77 6.96 -20.02 -0.40
N ILE A 78 6.91 -20.71 0.75
CA ILE A 78 6.82 -20.05 2.06
C ILE A 78 8.05 -19.19 2.29
N ILE A 79 7.84 -17.92 2.62
CA ILE A 79 8.90 -17.00 3.01
C ILE A 79 9.37 -17.37 4.42
N LYS A 80 10.66 -17.59 4.57
CA LYS A 80 11.30 -18.01 5.83
C LYS A 80 12.32 -17.00 6.36
N ASN A 81 12.77 -16.10 5.50
CA ASN A 81 13.76 -15.05 5.79
C ASN A 81 13.25 -13.74 5.22
N PRO A 82 13.61 -12.59 5.79
CA PRO A 82 13.16 -11.29 5.31
C PRO A 82 13.85 -10.88 3.99
N GLU A 83 15.04 -11.41 3.69
CA GLU A 83 15.82 -11.07 2.50
C GLU A 83 15.21 -11.72 1.25
N ILE A 84 15.11 -10.93 0.19
CA ILE A 84 14.68 -11.44 -1.11
C ILE A 84 15.85 -12.13 -1.79
N ASN A 85 15.74 -13.46 -1.91
CA ASN A 85 16.72 -14.24 -2.66
C ASN A 85 16.51 -14.03 -4.17
N TYR A 86 17.51 -13.49 -4.84
CA TYR A 86 17.47 -13.23 -6.28
C TYR A 86 18.76 -13.68 -6.98
N HIS A 87 18.62 -14.20 -8.18
CA HIS A 87 19.74 -14.55 -9.02
C HIS A 87 19.69 -13.74 -10.30
N SER A 88 20.67 -12.82 -10.49
CA SER A 88 20.81 -12.05 -11.73
C SER A 88 19.51 -11.33 -12.12
N SER A 89 19.23 -10.22 -11.47
CA SER A 89 17.98 -9.49 -11.58
C SER A 89 18.15 -8.12 -12.25
N CYS A 90 17.08 -7.63 -12.83
CA CYS A 90 16.94 -6.23 -13.19
C CYS A 90 15.78 -5.61 -12.41
N VAL A 91 15.84 -4.31 -12.18
CA VAL A 91 14.75 -3.52 -11.63
C VAL A 91 14.21 -2.59 -12.70
N GLU A 92 12.90 -2.47 -12.83
CA GLU A 92 12.26 -1.61 -13.82
C GLU A 92 10.94 -1.01 -13.31
N PHE A 93 10.46 0.02 -14.03
CA PHE A 93 9.13 0.57 -13.79
C PHE A 93 8.04 -0.38 -14.30
N ILE A 94 7.10 -0.70 -13.44
CA ILE A 94 5.92 -1.49 -13.79
C ILE A 94 4.79 -0.57 -14.25
N VAL A 95 4.45 0.43 -13.42
CA VAL A 95 3.42 1.43 -13.73
C VAL A 95 3.73 2.74 -13.02
N THR A 96 3.35 3.85 -13.62
CA THR A 96 3.44 5.18 -13.03
C THR A 96 2.37 6.11 -13.62
N ASP A 97 1.79 6.96 -12.80
CA ASP A 97 0.88 8.04 -13.23
C ASP A 97 1.61 9.37 -13.48
N SER A 98 2.93 9.32 -13.57
CA SER A 98 3.82 10.47 -13.76
C SER A 98 4.88 10.22 -14.84
N SER A 99 5.68 11.23 -15.15
CA SER A 99 6.78 11.06 -16.09
C SER A 99 7.87 10.15 -15.53
N LYS A 100 8.26 9.11 -16.28
CA LYS A 100 9.37 8.22 -15.89
C LYS A 100 10.70 8.96 -15.73
N ASN A 101 10.87 10.12 -16.37
CA ASN A 101 12.09 10.91 -16.25
C ASN A 101 12.32 11.54 -14.87
N LEU A 102 11.30 11.51 -13.99
CA LEU A 102 11.43 12.00 -12.61
C LEU A 102 12.32 11.09 -11.76
N ILE A 103 12.40 9.80 -12.11
CA ILE A 103 13.27 8.83 -11.45
C ILE A 103 14.26 8.29 -12.50
N GLN A 104 15.55 8.38 -12.20
CA GLN A 104 16.64 7.98 -13.09
C GLN A 104 17.60 7.02 -12.36
N ASP A 105 18.52 6.43 -13.10
CA ASP A 105 19.58 5.55 -12.59
C ASP A 105 19.07 4.36 -11.75
N LEU A 106 17.86 3.89 -12.05
CA LEU A 106 17.24 2.77 -11.35
C LEU A 106 18.01 1.48 -11.59
N LYS A 107 18.57 0.90 -10.52
CA LYS A 107 19.42 -0.31 -10.56
C LYS A 107 19.49 -1.04 -9.24
N VAL A 108 19.95 -2.29 -9.28
CA VAL A 108 20.31 -3.08 -8.09
C VAL A 108 21.82 -3.00 -7.87
N VAL A 109 22.26 -2.68 -6.65
CA VAL A 109 23.67 -2.64 -6.26
C VAL A 109 23.80 -3.14 -4.82
N ASN A 110 24.56 -4.21 -4.59
CA ASN A 110 24.82 -4.76 -3.24
C ASN A 110 23.55 -4.95 -2.41
N ASP A 111 22.57 -5.67 -2.95
CA ASP A 111 21.29 -5.97 -2.31
C ASP A 111 20.40 -4.76 -1.99
N TYR A 112 20.67 -3.62 -2.66
CA TYR A 112 19.87 -2.41 -2.59
C TYR A 112 19.33 -2.03 -3.96
N ILE A 113 18.10 -1.57 -4.00
CA ILE A 113 17.60 -0.77 -5.12
C ILE A 113 18.11 0.66 -4.95
N GLN A 114 18.73 1.20 -5.98
CA GLN A 114 19.25 2.58 -6.02
C GLN A 114 18.64 3.34 -7.19
N PHE A 115 18.35 4.62 -6.99
CA PHE A 115 17.83 5.52 -8.00
C PHE A 115 18.03 6.99 -7.62
N SER A 116 17.82 7.87 -8.59
CA SER A 116 17.87 9.33 -8.42
C SER A 116 16.49 9.92 -8.67
N VAL A 117 15.97 10.74 -7.75
CA VAL A 117 14.79 11.57 -7.96
C VAL A 117 15.25 12.96 -8.37
N ILE A 118 14.85 13.40 -9.57
CA ILE A 118 15.32 14.65 -10.16
C ILE A 118 14.45 15.83 -9.73
N HIS A 119 13.14 15.60 -9.63
CA HIS A 119 12.16 16.61 -9.27
C HIS A 119 10.95 15.97 -8.57
N ILE A 120 10.33 16.69 -7.65
CA ILE A 120 9.04 16.32 -7.06
C ILE A 120 7.97 17.20 -7.70
N PRO A 121 7.01 16.63 -8.44
CA PRO A 121 5.91 17.40 -9.02
C PRO A 121 5.02 18.01 -7.93
N GLU A 122 4.51 19.22 -8.18
CA GLU A 122 3.52 19.85 -7.28
C GLU A 122 2.28 18.97 -7.06
N VAL A 123 1.87 18.28 -8.11
CA VAL A 123 0.70 17.39 -8.10
C VAL A 123 0.98 16.01 -7.48
N GLY A 124 2.23 15.72 -7.09
CA GLY A 124 2.64 14.39 -6.66
C GLY A 124 2.86 13.41 -7.80
N GLY A 125 3.17 12.16 -7.48
CA GLY A 125 3.37 11.09 -8.46
C GLY A 125 3.62 9.74 -7.82
N ASN A 126 3.15 8.69 -8.47
CA ASN A 126 3.25 7.32 -8.01
C ASN A 126 4.03 6.47 -9.02
N PHE A 127 4.92 5.64 -8.50
CA PHE A 127 5.73 4.71 -9.28
C PHE A 127 5.72 3.35 -8.61
N VAL A 128 5.33 2.32 -9.34
CA VAL A 128 5.57 0.94 -8.92
C VAL A 128 6.79 0.45 -9.65
N ILE A 129 7.81 0.04 -8.91
CA ILE A 129 9.03 -0.58 -9.43
C ILE A 129 9.05 -2.06 -9.07
N GLY A 130 9.55 -2.89 -9.96
CA GLY A 130 9.59 -4.33 -9.78
C GLY A 130 10.99 -4.89 -9.98
N LEU A 131 11.40 -5.76 -9.05
CA LEU A 131 12.57 -6.62 -9.19
C LEU A 131 12.17 -7.84 -10.03
N LYS A 132 12.92 -8.17 -11.08
CA LYS A 132 12.65 -9.30 -11.96
C LYS A 132 13.77 -10.34 -11.90
N ASP A 133 13.41 -11.60 -12.03
CA ASP A 133 14.35 -12.69 -12.22
C ASP A 133 14.88 -12.78 -13.67
N ARG A 134 15.74 -13.75 -13.94
CA ARG A 134 16.31 -14.01 -15.29
C ARG A 134 15.24 -14.31 -16.35
N ASN A 135 14.08 -14.81 -15.93
CA ASN A 135 12.95 -15.13 -16.80
C ASN A 135 11.99 -13.95 -16.97
N LYS A 136 12.36 -12.74 -16.50
CA LYS A 136 11.56 -11.51 -16.51
C LYS A 136 10.30 -11.58 -15.65
N LYS A 137 10.18 -12.56 -14.75
CA LYS A 137 9.09 -12.62 -13.78
C LYS A 137 9.36 -11.65 -12.64
N ILE A 138 8.33 -10.93 -12.20
CA ILE A 138 8.45 -10.04 -11.04
C ILE A 138 8.58 -10.90 -9.77
N ILE A 139 9.65 -10.68 -9.03
CA ILE A 139 9.95 -11.34 -7.76
C ILE A 139 9.24 -10.60 -6.63
N TRP A 140 9.32 -9.26 -6.65
CA TRP A 140 8.71 -8.35 -5.71
C TRP A 140 8.60 -6.96 -6.32
N SER A 141 7.75 -6.12 -5.74
CA SER A 141 7.52 -4.74 -6.18
C SER A 141 7.39 -3.82 -4.98
N TRP A 142 7.76 -2.59 -5.19
CA TRP A 142 7.67 -1.50 -4.22
C TRP A 142 7.00 -0.29 -4.86
N HIS A 143 6.32 0.48 -4.04
CA HIS A 143 5.69 1.73 -4.41
C HIS A 143 6.58 2.90 -3.96
N ILE A 144 6.93 3.80 -4.89
CA ILE A 144 7.62 5.06 -4.61
C ILE A 144 6.59 6.18 -4.81
N TRP A 145 6.30 6.87 -3.71
CA TRP A 145 5.33 7.94 -3.68
C TRP A 145 6.06 9.29 -3.59
N LEU A 146 6.05 10.05 -4.67
CA LEU A 146 6.56 11.42 -4.71
C LEU A 146 5.45 12.34 -4.24
N TRP A 147 5.66 13.00 -3.10
CA TRP A 147 4.66 13.85 -2.48
C TRP A 147 5.30 15.13 -1.94
N LYS A 148 4.76 16.30 -2.28
CA LYS A 148 5.34 17.59 -1.95
C LYS A 148 4.65 18.28 -0.78
N GLU A 149 3.36 18.08 -0.63
CA GLU A 149 2.61 18.71 0.46
C GLU A 149 3.05 18.18 1.82
N LYS A 150 2.81 18.98 2.84
CA LYS A 150 3.12 18.60 4.21
C LYS A 150 2.28 17.40 4.65
N LEU A 151 2.94 16.34 5.01
CA LEU A 151 2.32 15.21 5.69
C LEU A 151 2.21 15.49 7.18
N GLU A 152 1.10 15.12 7.78
CA GLU A 152 0.82 15.30 9.21
C GLU A 152 0.04 14.11 9.75
N ASN A 153 0.32 13.79 11.00
CA ASN A 153 -0.51 12.85 11.76
C ASN A 153 -1.61 13.63 12.48
N ILE A 154 -2.82 13.14 12.34
CA ILE A 154 -4.00 13.76 12.94
C ILE A 154 -4.59 12.77 13.95
N ASP A 155 -4.77 13.25 15.18
CA ASP A 155 -5.33 12.42 16.25
C ASP A 155 -6.82 12.15 16.02
N ILE A 156 -7.19 10.88 16.11
CA ILE A 156 -8.56 10.41 16.08
C ILE A 156 -8.75 9.37 17.20
N GLY A 157 -9.34 9.81 18.31
CA GLY A 157 -9.37 9.02 19.54
C GLY A 157 -7.97 8.63 20.00
N LYS A 158 -7.74 7.34 20.14
CA LYS A 158 -6.42 6.78 20.48
C LYS A 158 -5.50 6.55 19.29
N HIS A 159 -5.99 6.74 18.06
CA HIS A 159 -5.24 6.49 16.83
C HIS A 159 -4.73 7.79 16.21
N LYS A 160 -3.77 7.66 15.29
CA LYS A 160 -3.26 8.79 14.50
C LYS A 160 -3.30 8.42 13.02
N LEU A 161 -4.15 9.09 12.28
CA LEU A 161 -4.25 8.90 10.83
C LEU A 161 -3.36 9.91 10.09
N LEU A 162 -2.82 9.49 8.96
CA LEU A 162 -2.16 10.42 8.06
C LEU A 162 -3.19 11.38 7.45
N ASN A 163 -2.84 12.65 7.24
CA ASN A 163 -3.74 13.67 6.69
C ASN A 163 -4.16 13.42 5.22
N THR A 164 -3.56 12.44 4.53
CA THR A 164 -3.91 12.08 3.16
C THR A 164 -3.92 10.56 2.94
N ASN A 165 -4.56 10.09 1.87
CA ASN A 165 -4.60 8.66 1.52
C ASN A 165 -3.25 8.21 0.98
N LEU A 166 -2.95 6.93 1.15
CA LEU A 166 -1.79 6.30 0.52
C LEU A 166 -1.89 6.42 -1.00
N ALA A 167 -0.77 6.75 -1.64
CA ALA A 167 -0.68 6.95 -3.09
C ALA A 167 -1.59 8.07 -3.65
N SER A 168 -1.86 9.11 -2.86
CA SER A 168 -2.56 10.30 -3.32
C SER A 168 -1.77 11.10 -4.35
N LYS A 169 -2.49 11.75 -5.25
CA LYS A 169 -1.99 12.67 -6.25
C LYS A 169 -3.08 13.65 -6.66
N TYR A 170 -2.72 14.86 -7.07
CA TYR A 170 -3.67 15.76 -7.73
C TYR A 170 -3.70 15.51 -9.24
N ASP A 171 -4.87 15.57 -9.84
CA ASP A 171 -5.03 15.61 -11.29
C ASP A 171 -4.82 17.03 -11.84
N SER A 172 -4.94 17.18 -13.16
CA SER A 172 -4.76 18.49 -13.83
C SER A 172 -5.83 19.52 -13.45
N SER A 173 -6.94 19.12 -12.87
CA SER A 173 -8.00 20.01 -12.37
C SER A 173 -7.81 20.40 -10.91
N GLY A 174 -6.80 19.85 -10.23
CA GLY A 174 -6.56 20.03 -8.80
C GLY A 174 -7.42 19.13 -7.91
N LYS A 175 -8.09 18.12 -8.49
CA LYS A 175 -8.83 17.11 -7.72
C LYS A 175 -7.85 16.10 -7.13
N LEU A 176 -8.03 15.78 -5.86
CA LEU A 176 -7.27 14.72 -5.20
C LEU A 176 -7.75 13.35 -5.69
N CYS A 177 -6.85 12.61 -6.30
CA CYS A 177 -7.03 11.23 -6.73
C CYS A 177 -6.10 10.33 -5.92
N ASN A 178 -6.51 9.11 -5.66
CA ASN A 178 -5.67 8.12 -4.98
C ASN A 178 -5.75 6.78 -5.70
N TRP A 179 -4.71 5.96 -5.49
CA TRP A 179 -4.71 4.60 -5.99
C TRP A 179 -5.45 3.69 -5.03
N PHE A 180 -5.89 2.55 -5.52
CA PHE A 180 -6.75 1.61 -4.81
C PHE A 180 -5.99 0.32 -4.49
N TYR A 181 -6.46 -0.41 -3.50
CA TYR A 181 -5.88 -1.67 -3.06
C TYR A 181 -6.95 -2.75 -2.95
N GLN A 182 -6.69 -3.94 -3.46
CA GLN A 182 -7.48 -5.12 -3.13
C GLN A 182 -7.03 -5.62 -1.76
N TRP A 183 -7.97 -5.98 -0.92
CA TRP A 183 -7.67 -6.34 0.47
C TRP A 183 -6.62 -7.45 0.57
N GLY A 184 -5.60 -7.25 1.41
CA GLY A 184 -4.50 -8.20 1.61
C GLY A 184 -3.37 -8.13 0.58
N ARG A 185 -3.46 -7.28 -0.45
CA ARG A 185 -2.39 -7.05 -1.43
C ARG A 185 -1.55 -5.84 -1.07
N LYS A 186 -0.25 -5.95 -1.35
CA LYS A 186 0.73 -4.88 -1.12
C LYS A 186 0.81 -3.84 -2.25
N ASP A 187 0.30 -4.16 -3.43
CA ASP A 187 0.50 -3.36 -4.64
C ASP A 187 -0.67 -2.43 -4.90
N PRO A 188 -0.41 -1.12 -5.13
CA PRO A 188 -1.42 -0.16 -5.51
C PRO A 188 -1.86 -0.30 -6.97
N LEU A 189 -3.13 -0.03 -7.22
CA LEU A 189 -3.76 -0.04 -8.52
C LEU A 189 -4.15 1.39 -8.91
N CYS A 190 -3.62 1.87 -10.03
CA CYS A 190 -3.84 3.23 -10.50
C CYS A 190 -5.33 3.56 -10.63
N TYR A 191 -5.73 4.80 -10.36
CA TYR A 191 -7.11 5.27 -10.54
C TYR A 191 -7.54 5.36 -12.00
N LEU A 192 -6.61 5.41 -12.96
CA LEU A 192 -6.89 5.43 -14.40
C LEU A 192 -7.07 4.01 -14.93
N ASP A 193 -8.23 3.68 -15.47
CA ASP A 193 -8.56 2.34 -15.98
C ASP A 193 -7.57 1.85 -17.04
N ARG A 194 -7.15 2.73 -17.94
CA ARG A 194 -6.16 2.41 -19.01
C ARG A 194 -4.78 2.01 -18.49
N MET A 195 -4.51 2.19 -17.20
CA MET A 195 -3.19 1.96 -16.60
C MET A 195 -3.12 0.68 -15.78
N ILE A 196 -4.18 -0.09 -15.73
CA ILE A 196 -4.23 -1.39 -15.05
C ILE A 196 -4.56 -2.50 -16.03
N ASN A 197 -4.09 -3.68 -15.72
CA ASN A 197 -4.54 -4.90 -16.36
C ASN A 197 -5.73 -5.46 -15.58
N ILE A 198 -6.66 -6.13 -16.25
CA ILE A 198 -7.80 -6.81 -15.62
C ILE A 198 -7.70 -8.29 -15.98
N LYS A 199 -7.81 -9.16 -14.98
CA LYS A 199 -7.87 -10.62 -15.14
C LYS A 199 -8.86 -11.19 -14.14
N GLU A 200 -9.49 -12.30 -14.53
CA GLU A 200 -10.21 -13.11 -13.55
C GLU A 200 -9.21 -13.74 -12.59
N TYR A 201 -9.56 -13.81 -11.33
CA TYR A 201 -8.81 -14.40 -10.21
C TYR A 201 -7.30 -14.55 -10.40
N ALA A 202 -6.55 -14.35 -9.34
CA ALA A 202 -5.21 -14.92 -9.24
C ALA A 202 -5.33 -16.42 -8.90
N GLU A 203 -4.63 -17.27 -9.60
CA GLU A 203 -4.58 -18.70 -9.28
C GLU A 203 -3.89 -18.95 -7.93
N SER A 204 -2.96 -18.06 -7.55
CA SER A 204 -2.17 -18.12 -6.33
C SER A 204 -1.68 -16.72 -5.89
N ILE A 205 -1.12 -16.65 -4.68
CA ILE A 205 -0.48 -15.44 -4.16
C ILE A 205 0.74 -15.08 -5.00
N GLY A 206 1.57 -16.07 -5.36
CA GLY A 206 2.73 -15.84 -6.21
C GLY A 206 2.37 -15.24 -7.56
N GLN A 207 1.23 -15.66 -8.15
CA GLN A 207 0.74 -15.03 -9.37
C GLN A 207 0.37 -13.56 -9.16
N SER A 208 -0.23 -13.19 -8.03
CA SER A 208 -0.55 -11.79 -7.74
C SER A 208 0.71 -10.94 -7.57
N ILE A 209 1.75 -11.47 -6.93
CA ILE A 209 3.06 -10.83 -6.77
C ILE A 209 3.74 -10.63 -8.13
N GLN A 210 3.65 -11.61 -9.03
CA GLN A 210 4.18 -11.49 -10.41
C GLN A 210 3.42 -10.45 -11.26
N ASN A 211 2.22 -10.06 -10.86
CA ASN A 211 1.33 -9.16 -11.60
C ASN A 211 0.84 -7.98 -10.74
N PRO A 212 1.74 -7.12 -10.23
CA PRO A 212 1.39 -6.05 -9.30
C PRO A 212 0.42 -5.01 -9.88
N ASN A 213 0.43 -4.79 -11.19
CA ASN A 213 -0.45 -3.85 -11.89
C ASN A 213 -1.71 -4.54 -12.47
N THR A 214 -2.14 -5.66 -11.90
CA THR A 214 -3.32 -6.39 -12.36
C THR A 214 -4.40 -6.35 -11.29
N PHE A 215 -5.59 -5.87 -11.65
CA PHE A 215 -6.79 -6.03 -10.86
C PHE A 215 -7.37 -7.43 -11.12
N PHE A 216 -7.59 -8.19 -10.07
CA PHE A 216 -8.17 -9.52 -10.15
C PHE A 216 -9.66 -9.47 -9.84
N THR A 217 -10.49 -9.69 -10.85
CA THR A 217 -11.94 -9.73 -10.70
C THR A 217 -12.40 -11.02 -10.04
N THR A 218 -13.60 -11.04 -9.51
CA THR A 218 -14.24 -12.23 -8.98
C THR A 218 -15.67 -12.32 -9.43
N ASP A 219 -16.18 -13.53 -9.51
CA ASP A 219 -17.58 -13.86 -9.65
C ASP A 219 -18.19 -14.03 -8.25
N THR A 220 -19.31 -13.39 -7.98
CA THR A 220 -20.03 -13.49 -6.70
C THR A 220 -20.53 -14.90 -6.39
N ALA A 221 -20.65 -15.75 -7.41
CA ALA A 221 -21.24 -17.07 -7.24
C ALA A 221 -20.32 -18.07 -6.48
N TYR A 222 -19.01 -17.87 -6.46
CA TYR A 222 -18.08 -18.90 -5.97
C TYR A 222 -17.05 -18.45 -4.95
N ASN A 223 -16.60 -17.20 -4.96
CA ASN A 223 -15.52 -16.85 -4.04
C ASN A 223 -15.26 -15.33 -4.01
N ASN A 224 -15.86 -14.62 -3.12
CA ASN A 224 -15.72 -13.16 -2.95
C ASN A 224 -14.26 -12.68 -2.76
N ASN A 225 -13.27 -13.45 -3.22
CA ASN A 225 -11.87 -13.19 -3.08
C ASN A 225 -11.17 -13.10 -4.46
N TRP A 226 -10.18 -12.23 -4.57
CA TRP A 226 -9.37 -12.04 -5.77
C TRP A 226 -8.39 -13.21 -6.07
N VAL A 227 -8.25 -14.18 -5.16
CA VAL A 227 -7.40 -15.36 -5.31
C VAL A 227 -8.21 -16.66 -5.13
N LYS A 228 -8.04 -17.64 -6.04
CA LYS A 228 -8.78 -18.91 -6.01
C LYS A 228 -8.42 -19.83 -4.86
N LYS A 229 -7.14 -19.92 -4.53
CA LYS A 229 -6.64 -20.87 -3.52
C LYS A 229 -6.57 -20.22 -2.15
N LYS A 230 -7.24 -20.87 -1.20
CA LYS A 230 -7.20 -20.63 0.24
C LYS A 230 -7.27 -19.14 0.63
N PHE A 231 -8.31 -18.85 1.32
CA PHE A 231 -8.53 -17.60 1.99
C PHE A 231 -7.69 -17.51 3.26
N PHE A 232 -7.14 -16.33 3.52
CA PHE A 232 -6.34 -16.06 4.69
C PHE A 232 -6.77 -14.76 5.37
N TYR A 233 -6.85 -14.81 6.70
CA TYR A 233 -7.35 -13.71 7.53
C TYR A 233 -6.27 -12.68 7.87
N ASN A 234 -4.99 -13.03 7.78
CA ASN A 234 -3.86 -12.30 8.37
C ASN A 234 -2.98 -11.53 7.37
N TYR A 235 -3.44 -11.24 6.15
CA TYR A 235 -2.56 -10.63 5.15
C TYR A 235 -2.10 -9.20 5.49
N TRP A 236 -2.91 -8.40 6.19
CA TRP A 236 -2.50 -7.08 6.62
C TRP A 236 -2.34 -6.96 8.15
N ASN A 237 -2.88 -7.92 8.90
CA ASN A 237 -2.78 -7.95 10.36
C ASN A 237 -2.44 -9.36 10.83
N ALA A 238 -1.22 -9.58 11.31
CA ALA A 238 -0.74 -10.88 11.74
C ALA A 238 -1.56 -11.49 12.90
N ARG A 239 -2.28 -10.68 13.66
CA ARG A 239 -3.16 -11.13 14.75
C ARG A 239 -4.46 -11.77 14.25
N CYS A 240 -4.90 -11.46 13.03
CA CYS A 240 -6.15 -12.00 12.52
C CYS A 240 -6.01 -13.48 12.19
N TYR A 241 -6.77 -14.34 12.83
CA TYR A 241 -6.78 -15.80 12.61
C TYR A 241 -8.18 -16.40 12.37
N GLU A 242 -9.23 -15.70 12.65
CA GLU A 242 -10.64 -15.95 12.32
C GLU A 242 -11.34 -14.61 12.06
N GLU A 243 -12.64 -14.53 12.27
CA GLU A 243 -13.35 -13.27 12.29
C GLU A 243 -12.68 -12.34 13.31
N CYS A 244 -12.04 -11.28 12.84
CA CYS A 244 -11.40 -10.32 13.73
C CYS A 244 -12.46 -9.43 14.35
N VAL A 245 -12.79 -9.70 15.59
CA VAL A 245 -13.72 -8.90 16.35
C VAL A 245 -12.95 -7.75 17.00
N GLU A 246 -13.23 -6.51 16.54
CA GLU A 246 -12.94 -5.23 17.24
C GLU A 246 -11.49 -4.99 17.71
N GLU A 247 -10.48 -5.48 17.01
CA GLU A 247 -9.10 -5.15 17.39
C GLU A 247 -8.67 -3.81 16.78
N SER A 248 -8.32 -2.90 17.66
CA SER A 248 -7.74 -1.61 17.30
C SER A 248 -6.25 -1.70 16.95
N THR A 249 -5.55 -2.72 17.42
CA THR A 249 -4.12 -2.94 17.22
C THR A 249 -3.86 -3.81 16.00
N VAL A 250 -2.97 -3.36 15.13
CA VAL A 250 -2.58 -4.06 13.90
C VAL A 250 -1.11 -4.43 13.96
N ASP A 251 -0.83 -5.73 13.91
CA ASP A 251 0.53 -6.23 13.70
C ASP A 251 0.80 -6.29 12.18
N LYS A 252 1.56 -5.31 11.71
CA LYS A 252 1.90 -5.13 10.29
C LYS A 252 2.58 -6.36 9.70
N THR A 253 2.12 -6.79 8.53
CA THR A 253 2.73 -7.92 7.80
C THR A 253 3.54 -7.46 6.59
N ILE A 254 4.31 -8.37 6.00
CA ILE A 254 5.07 -8.08 4.77
C ILE A 254 4.17 -7.75 3.56
N TYR A 255 2.87 -8.00 3.61
CA TYR A 255 1.92 -7.62 2.55
C TYR A 255 1.21 -6.29 2.83
N ASP A 256 1.42 -5.67 3.99
CA ASP A 256 0.91 -4.34 4.26
C ASP A 256 1.53 -3.31 3.30
N PRO A 257 0.73 -2.47 2.60
CA PRO A 257 1.24 -1.53 1.60
C PRO A 257 1.80 -0.22 2.17
N CYS A 258 1.60 0.04 3.47
CA CYS A 258 1.95 1.32 4.08
C CYS A 258 3.46 1.52 4.27
N PRO A 259 3.92 2.78 4.28
CA PRO A 259 5.32 3.13 4.49
C PRO A 259 5.82 2.78 5.91
N PRO A 260 7.15 2.92 6.17
CA PRO A 260 7.72 2.70 7.50
C PRO A 260 7.01 3.52 8.58
N GLY A 261 6.70 2.91 9.73
CA GLY A 261 5.98 3.52 10.85
C GLY A 261 4.47 3.62 10.69
N TYR A 262 3.90 3.10 9.59
CA TYR A 262 2.48 3.11 9.31
C TYR A 262 1.98 1.72 8.92
N THR A 263 0.69 1.52 9.15
CA THR A 263 -0.05 0.30 8.78
C THR A 263 -1.40 0.66 8.17
N VAL A 264 -2.02 -0.28 7.48
CA VAL A 264 -3.46 -0.21 7.21
C VAL A 264 -4.16 -0.17 8.57
N PRO A 265 -5.10 0.77 8.81
CA PRO A 265 -5.74 0.91 10.12
C PRO A 265 -6.54 -0.32 10.51
N GLY A 266 -6.62 -0.61 11.79
CA GLY A 266 -7.69 -1.44 12.34
C GLY A 266 -9.04 -0.72 12.23
N ASP A 267 -10.15 -1.45 12.30
CA ASP A 267 -11.50 -0.86 12.24
C ASP A 267 -11.78 0.11 13.39
N GLY A 268 -11.17 -0.10 14.57
CA GLY A 268 -11.23 0.83 15.68
C GLY A 268 -10.79 2.27 15.37
N ALA A 269 -9.92 2.44 14.37
CA ALA A 269 -9.51 3.78 13.93
C ALA A 269 -10.64 4.56 13.22
N PHE A 270 -11.72 3.88 12.84
CA PHE A 270 -12.86 4.48 12.15
C PHE A 270 -14.10 4.64 13.03
N TYR A 271 -14.13 4.10 14.26
CA TYR A 271 -15.29 4.22 15.16
C TYR A 271 -15.61 5.66 15.56
N GLU A 272 -14.62 6.53 15.57
CA GLU A 272 -14.82 7.93 15.92
C GLU A 272 -15.13 8.85 14.72
N LEU A 273 -15.37 8.27 13.54
CA LEU A 273 -15.77 9.03 12.36
C LEU A 273 -17.28 9.38 12.34
N SER A 274 -17.91 9.66 13.47
CA SER A 274 -19.36 9.60 13.60
C SER A 274 -20.12 10.91 13.49
N GLU A 275 -19.51 12.09 13.46
CA GLU A 275 -20.32 13.32 13.49
C GLU A 275 -19.65 14.52 12.81
N ASP A 276 -19.58 14.50 11.45
CA ASP A 276 -18.94 15.62 10.79
C ASP A 276 -19.59 15.99 9.47
N LYS A 277 -18.97 16.88 8.74
CA LYS A 277 -19.60 17.60 7.67
C LYS A 277 -19.17 17.10 6.31
N TRP A 278 -20.14 16.80 5.47
CA TRP A 278 -19.89 16.59 4.05
C TRP A 278 -19.44 17.91 3.38
N ASP A 279 -18.32 17.85 2.67
CA ASP A 279 -17.80 18.94 1.85
C ASP A 279 -18.19 18.72 0.39
N ASP A 280 -19.25 19.41 -0.04
CA ASP A 280 -19.77 19.31 -1.40
C ASP A 280 -18.79 19.78 -2.48
N LYS A 281 -17.92 20.70 -2.16
CA LYS A 281 -16.93 21.26 -3.10
C LYS A 281 -15.82 20.25 -3.37
N ARG A 282 -15.27 19.64 -2.30
CA ARG A 282 -14.18 18.67 -2.38
C ARG A 282 -14.66 17.24 -2.57
N LYS A 283 -15.96 16.98 -2.39
CA LYS A 283 -16.60 15.65 -2.44
C LYS A 283 -15.93 14.68 -1.47
N GLY A 284 -16.29 14.78 -0.21
CA GLY A 284 -15.79 13.95 0.86
C GLY A 284 -16.22 14.42 2.24
N TRP A 285 -15.87 13.67 3.26
CA TRP A 285 -16.16 14.01 4.64
C TRP A 285 -14.99 14.73 5.31
N LEU A 286 -15.30 15.80 6.06
CA LEU A 286 -14.38 16.52 6.89
C LEU A 286 -14.69 16.19 8.35
N PHE A 287 -13.82 15.43 8.99
CA PHE A 287 -13.92 15.03 10.39
C PHE A 287 -13.08 15.96 11.26
N LYS A 288 -13.64 16.38 12.41
CA LYS A 288 -12.96 17.22 13.39
C LYS A 288 -12.20 18.41 12.76
N GLU A 289 -12.79 19.01 11.71
CA GLU A 289 -12.28 20.16 10.95
C GLU A 289 -10.93 19.97 10.23
N ASN A 290 -10.23 18.88 10.43
CA ASN A 290 -8.87 18.69 9.89
C ASN A 290 -8.59 17.35 9.22
N ILE A 291 -9.48 16.35 9.33
CA ILE A 291 -9.34 15.07 8.63
C ILE A 291 -10.28 15.04 7.43
N PHE A 292 -9.74 15.27 6.25
CA PHE A 292 -10.54 15.14 5.03
C PHE A 292 -10.39 13.74 4.43
N LEU A 293 -11.51 13.03 4.27
CA LEU A 293 -11.60 11.74 3.59
C LEU A 293 -12.33 11.93 2.24
N PRO A 294 -11.61 11.91 1.10
CA PRO A 294 -12.24 12.07 -0.21
C PRO A 294 -13.13 10.88 -0.58
N ALA A 295 -14.28 11.16 -1.18
CA ALA A 295 -15.16 10.19 -1.79
C ALA A 295 -14.62 9.81 -3.18
N SER A 296 -13.67 8.90 -3.22
CA SER A 296 -12.91 8.53 -4.41
C SER A 296 -13.51 7.38 -5.21
N GLY A 297 -14.61 6.80 -4.73
CA GLY A 297 -15.24 5.62 -5.33
C GLY A 297 -14.49 4.32 -5.01
N ALA A 298 -14.76 3.33 -5.84
CA ALA A 298 -14.23 1.98 -5.73
C ALA A 298 -13.90 1.39 -7.09
N ARG A 299 -12.85 0.57 -7.17
CA ARG A 299 -12.70 -0.37 -8.28
C ARG A 299 -13.62 -1.55 -8.05
N TYR A 300 -14.54 -1.77 -8.99
CA TYR A 300 -15.59 -2.76 -8.84
C TYR A 300 -15.04 -4.19 -8.98
N PHE A 301 -15.46 -5.07 -8.09
CA PHE A 301 -14.91 -6.44 -8.00
C PHE A 301 -15.11 -7.29 -9.27
N GLY A 302 -16.18 -7.05 -10.04
CA GLY A 302 -16.54 -7.86 -11.20
C GLY A 302 -15.89 -7.43 -12.53
N ASP A 303 -15.45 -6.17 -12.64
CA ASP A 303 -14.88 -5.64 -13.89
C ASP A 303 -13.65 -4.74 -13.70
N GLY A 304 -13.27 -4.43 -12.46
CA GLY A 304 -12.13 -3.57 -12.12
C GLY A 304 -12.31 -2.10 -12.47
N ILE A 305 -13.44 -1.69 -13.03
CA ILE A 305 -13.71 -0.31 -13.45
C ILE A 305 -14.02 0.56 -12.22
N LEU A 306 -13.52 1.80 -12.25
CA LEU A 306 -13.80 2.78 -11.19
C LEU A 306 -15.28 3.19 -11.23
N LYS A 307 -16.00 2.97 -10.13
CA LYS A 307 -17.42 3.31 -9.95
C LYS A 307 -17.65 4.07 -8.65
N ASN A 308 -18.87 4.60 -8.48
CA ASN A 308 -19.33 5.23 -7.23
C ASN A 308 -18.43 6.37 -6.74
N VAL A 309 -17.97 7.24 -7.63
CA VAL A 309 -17.03 8.35 -7.35
C VAL A 309 -17.55 9.42 -6.39
N ASN A 310 -18.76 9.28 -5.86
CA ASN A 310 -19.35 10.12 -4.81
C ASN A 310 -19.45 9.38 -3.46
N PHE A 311 -18.88 8.18 -3.37
CA PHE A 311 -18.79 7.39 -2.16
C PHE A 311 -17.32 7.28 -1.73
N GLY A 312 -17.06 7.26 -0.44
CA GLY A 312 -15.76 6.94 0.14
C GLY A 312 -15.76 5.52 0.66
N TYR A 313 -14.71 4.76 0.32
CA TYR A 313 -14.49 3.40 0.82
C TYR A 313 -13.05 3.25 1.25
N TYR A 314 -12.85 2.87 2.51
CA TYR A 314 -11.53 2.81 3.14
C TYR A 314 -11.32 1.48 3.84
N TRP A 315 -10.39 0.67 3.34
CA TRP A 315 -10.08 -0.60 3.95
C TRP A 315 -9.58 -0.47 5.39
N SER A 316 -10.05 -1.36 6.23
CA SER A 316 -9.42 -1.76 7.48
C SER A 316 -8.52 -2.98 7.24
N ALA A 317 -7.54 -3.20 8.12
CA ALA A 317 -6.70 -4.41 8.12
C ALA A 317 -7.45 -5.64 8.62
N ASN A 318 -8.63 -5.46 9.22
CA ASN A 318 -9.40 -6.51 9.85
C ASN A 318 -10.32 -7.20 8.83
N VAL A 319 -10.47 -8.49 9.00
CA VAL A 319 -11.48 -9.25 8.27
C VAL A 319 -12.81 -9.22 9.02
N TYR A 320 -13.90 -9.35 8.29
CA TYR A 320 -15.22 -9.57 8.88
C TYR A 320 -15.55 -11.07 8.94
N ASP A 321 -15.42 -11.73 7.80
CA ASP A 321 -15.68 -13.17 7.66
C ASP A 321 -14.80 -13.79 6.56
N LYS A 322 -15.08 -15.04 6.19
CA LYS A 322 -14.35 -15.73 5.12
C LYS A 322 -14.51 -15.12 3.73
N TYR A 323 -15.46 -14.20 3.52
CA TYR A 323 -15.79 -13.60 2.21
C TYR A 323 -15.47 -12.12 2.13
N SER A 324 -15.45 -11.41 3.27
CA SER A 324 -15.39 -9.95 3.33
C SER A 324 -14.39 -9.45 4.37
N ALA A 325 -14.03 -8.20 4.24
CA ALA A 325 -13.21 -7.46 5.19
C ALA A 325 -13.93 -6.18 5.64
N ARG A 326 -13.52 -5.65 6.78
CA ARG A 326 -14.03 -4.40 7.35
C ARG A 326 -13.55 -3.20 6.54
N LEU A 327 -14.42 -2.20 6.47
CA LEU A 327 -14.10 -0.91 5.86
C LEU A 327 -14.90 0.21 6.51
N ALA A 328 -14.43 1.45 6.38
CA ALA A 328 -15.29 2.62 6.58
C ALA A 328 -15.89 3.01 5.24
N GLY A 329 -17.23 3.12 5.20
CA GLY A 329 -18.00 3.54 4.05
C GLY A 329 -18.73 4.85 4.34
N PHE A 330 -18.87 5.72 3.34
CA PHE A 330 -19.66 6.94 3.47
C PHE A 330 -20.11 7.51 2.12
N ASP A 331 -21.21 8.25 2.17
CA ASP A 331 -21.67 9.12 1.08
C ASP A 331 -22.01 10.53 1.64
N SER A 332 -22.81 11.32 0.95
CA SER A 332 -23.20 12.65 1.43
C SER A 332 -24.18 12.64 2.62
N ASN A 333 -24.73 11.50 2.99
CA ASN A 333 -25.81 11.40 3.97
C ASN A 333 -25.42 10.61 5.22
N ASP A 334 -24.49 9.66 5.06
CA ASP A 334 -24.15 8.71 6.13
C ASP A 334 -22.69 8.30 6.11
N VAL A 335 -22.18 7.90 7.27
CA VAL A 335 -20.85 7.34 7.49
C VAL A 335 -20.94 6.20 8.48
N GLY A 336 -20.27 5.09 8.19
CA GLY A 336 -20.29 3.94 9.07
C GLY A 336 -19.23 2.88 8.75
N LEU A 337 -19.20 1.89 9.62
CA LEU A 337 -18.42 0.67 9.36
C LEU A 337 -19.27 -0.30 8.54
N GLU A 338 -18.70 -0.77 7.48
CA GLU A 338 -19.29 -1.69 6.53
C GLU A 338 -18.43 -2.93 6.33
N ASN A 339 -18.91 -3.85 5.50
CA ASN A 339 -18.17 -5.02 5.06
C ASN A 339 -18.11 -5.04 3.54
N GLY A 340 -16.94 -5.24 3.00
CA GLY A 340 -16.71 -5.28 1.55
C GLY A 340 -16.09 -6.58 1.08
N ILE A 341 -16.51 -7.04 -0.08
CA ILE A 341 -15.89 -8.15 -0.81
C ILE A 341 -14.42 -7.80 -1.05
N ARG A 342 -13.49 -8.68 -0.68
CA ARG A 342 -12.05 -8.40 -0.74
C ARG A 342 -11.50 -8.13 -2.12
N SER A 343 -12.21 -8.54 -3.15
CA SER A 343 -11.86 -8.24 -4.53
C SER A 343 -12.15 -6.80 -4.95
N TYR A 344 -12.90 -6.01 -4.18
CA TYR A 344 -12.98 -4.58 -4.42
C TYR A 344 -11.60 -3.91 -4.29
N GLY A 345 -11.41 -2.84 -5.04
CA GLY A 345 -10.30 -1.93 -4.82
C GLY A 345 -10.78 -0.70 -4.06
N PHE A 346 -10.32 -0.52 -2.81
CA PHE A 346 -10.66 0.64 -1.98
C PHE A 346 -9.43 1.43 -1.59
N SER A 347 -9.63 2.62 -1.08
CA SER A 347 -8.60 3.51 -0.57
C SER A 347 -8.01 2.97 0.74
N ILE A 348 -6.77 3.41 1.05
CA ILE A 348 -6.16 3.21 2.35
C ILE A 348 -5.81 4.58 2.94
N ARG A 349 -6.22 4.80 4.19
CA ARG A 349 -5.77 5.92 5.02
C ARG A 349 -4.74 5.38 6.00
N PRO A 350 -3.43 5.63 5.83
CA PRO A 350 -2.42 5.09 6.74
C PRO A 350 -2.64 5.53 8.18
N CYS A 351 -2.48 4.59 9.11
CA CYS A 351 -2.47 4.82 10.55
C CYS A 351 -1.06 4.64 11.09
N VAL A 352 -0.66 5.44 12.05
CA VAL A 352 0.62 5.25 12.76
C VAL A 352 0.61 3.87 13.41
N ALA A 353 1.65 3.08 13.15
CA ALA A 353 1.82 1.77 13.78
C ALA A 353 2.10 1.95 15.28
N GLU A 354 1.46 1.14 16.11
CA GLU A 354 1.65 1.09 17.56
C GLU A 354 2.89 0.28 17.95
#